data_9af5d6d00d77f97b705c54b8f5b45c37
#
_entry.id   9af5d6d00d77f97b705c54b8f5b45c37
#
_cell.length_a   1.000
_cell.length_b   1.000
_cell.length_c   1.000
_cell.angle_alpha   90.00
_cell.angle_beta   90.00
_cell.angle_gamma   90.00
#
_symmetry.space_group_name_H-M   'P 1'
#
loop_
_entity.id
_entity.type
_entity.pdbx_description
1 polymer ?
#
loop_
_entity_poly.entity_id
_entity_poly.type
_entity_poly.pdbx_seq_one_letter_code
_entity_poly.pdbx_strand_id
1 'polypeptide(L)'
;MKEYVYRIHIKTDAIKDPFKFCKEKKILGIGWGLDKESLEKFKNENNFQNYKKLVLDCYANRGLKTALNCYSEIEKNDLIWTRDRKDNIFYLCRVIGNWEYEHKNENIENDIFSYFPVEYVKVGTVEEVPGKVINSFKARNTLQRITDNDIFEISKKIYNKKSGKKNYELKEIKDFFNFLLAEDLEEIVSLYLQLEKNYLIYTSTNKIDTAKYEFVMISRDGKEKCYTQVKTGNDKLVPENYINLTENSNKVYLFALNGYEGEDINNVICLKKDEILKFLLNNKKILPNRIKYWMDETQNNS
;
A
#
# COMPACT_ATOMS: atom_id res chain seq x y z
N MET A 1 -7.16 -18.46 10.42
CA MET A 1 -5.97 -18.37 9.54
C MET A 1 -5.68 -16.89 9.36
N LYS A 2 -4.42 -16.46 9.41
CA LYS A 2 -4.07 -15.02 9.22
C LYS A 2 -4.40 -14.62 7.77
N GLU A 3 -5.07 -13.49 7.58
CA GLU A 3 -5.42 -12.94 6.26
C GLU A 3 -4.87 -11.50 6.13
N TYR A 4 -3.59 -11.32 6.48
CA TYR A 4 -2.90 -10.04 6.42
C TYR A 4 -1.40 -10.23 6.17
N VAL A 5 -0.77 -9.18 5.71
CA VAL A 5 0.68 -9.06 5.61
C VAL A 5 1.19 -7.95 6.50
N TYR A 6 2.47 -7.94 6.77
CA TYR A 6 3.10 -6.85 7.50
C TYR A 6 3.81 -5.88 6.54
N ARG A 7 4.03 -4.67 7.04
CA ARG A 7 4.95 -3.72 6.46
C ARG A 7 5.90 -3.20 7.55
N ILE A 8 7.21 -3.21 7.27
CA ILE A 8 8.23 -2.69 8.15
C ILE A 8 9.01 -1.56 7.49
N HIS A 9 9.26 -0.49 8.25
CA HIS A 9 10.27 0.51 7.92
C HIS A 9 11.58 0.14 8.60
N ILE A 10 12.62 -0.12 7.80
CA ILE A 10 13.99 -0.12 8.29
C ILE A 10 14.45 1.35 8.28
N LYS A 11 14.07 2.05 9.34
CA LYS A 11 14.36 3.48 9.54
C LYS A 11 14.98 3.64 10.91
N THR A 12 16.27 3.86 10.94
CA THR A 12 17.06 3.97 12.17
C THR A 12 17.95 5.21 12.07
N ASP A 13 18.50 5.61 13.19
CA ASP A 13 19.51 6.68 13.28
C ASP A 13 20.93 6.11 13.10
N ALA A 14 21.06 4.99 12.40
CA ALA A 14 22.32 4.28 12.18
C ALA A 14 23.36 5.12 11.45
N ILE A 15 24.63 4.90 11.80
CA ILE A 15 25.80 5.48 11.11
C ILE A 15 25.97 4.85 9.72
N LYS A 16 25.59 3.57 9.59
CA LYS A 16 25.69 2.77 8.37
C LYS A 16 24.34 2.62 7.66
N ASP A 17 24.28 1.72 6.70
CA ASP A 17 23.09 1.41 5.93
C ASP A 17 22.34 0.19 6.50
N PRO A 18 21.33 0.39 7.35
CA PRO A 18 20.63 -0.71 8.02
C PRO A 18 19.87 -1.60 7.03
N PHE A 19 19.39 -1.07 5.90
CA PHE A 19 18.71 -1.88 4.90
C PHE A 19 19.69 -2.84 4.21
N LYS A 20 20.84 -2.33 3.80
CA LYS A 20 21.92 -3.15 3.19
C LYS A 20 22.37 -4.24 4.15
N PHE A 21 22.61 -3.89 5.41
CA PHE A 21 22.97 -4.84 6.47
C PHE A 21 21.94 -5.96 6.62
N CYS A 22 20.66 -5.59 6.78
CA CYS A 22 19.57 -6.56 6.90
C CYS A 22 19.51 -7.51 5.70
N LYS A 23 19.65 -6.97 4.48
CA LYS A 23 19.59 -7.75 3.25
C LYS A 23 20.77 -8.72 3.10
N GLU A 24 21.99 -8.29 3.41
CA GLU A 24 23.20 -9.11 3.36
C GLU A 24 23.16 -10.26 4.39
N LYS A 25 22.67 -9.97 5.59
CA LYS A 25 22.49 -10.97 6.66
C LYS A 25 21.25 -11.85 6.47
N LYS A 26 20.37 -11.53 5.52
CA LYS A 26 19.07 -12.19 5.32
C LYS A 26 18.20 -12.15 6.58
N ILE A 27 18.17 -11.00 7.23
CA ILE A 27 17.34 -10.72 8.40
C ILE A 27 16.44 -9.53 8.13
N LEU A 28 15.36 -9.40 8.90
CA LEU A 28 14.48 -8.23 8.88
C LEU A 28 14.19 -7.82 10.31
N GLY A 29 14.61 -6.62 10.67
CA GLY A 29 14.65 -6.22 12.07
C GLY A 29 14.40 -4.76 12.33
N ILE A 30 14.46 -4.44 13.61
CA ILE A 30 14.22 -3.12 14.18
C ILE A 30 15.39 -2.76 15.10
N GLY A 31 15.58 -1.46 15.30
CA GLY A 31 16.48 -0.91 16.31
C GLY A 31 16.00 -1.22 17.73
N TRP A 32 16.15 -0.25 18.62
CA TRP A 32 15.84 -0.35 20.06
C TRP A 32 16.69 -1.42 20.78
N GLY A 33 18.00 -1.17 20.83
CA GLY A 33 18.94 -1.95 21.62
C GLY A 33 18.71 -1.78 23.12
N LEU A 34 19.03 -2.78 23.91
CA LEU A 34 19.00 -2.71 25.37
C LEU A 34 20.24 -1.96 25.89
N ASP A 35 20.10 -1.21 26.97
CA ASP A 35 21.22 -0.66 27.70
C ASP A 35 22.02 -1.76 28.43
N LYS A 36 23.14 -1.41 29.01
CA LYS A 36 24.04 -2.37 29.63
C LYS A 36 23.40 -3.19 30.77
N GLU A 37 22.59 -2.53 31.60
CA GLU A 37 21.92 -3.18 32.72
C GLU A 37 20.83 -4.13 32.24
N SER A 38 20.02 -3.69 31.30
CA SER A 38 18.95 -4.51 30.70
C SER A 38 19.52 -5.67 29.88
N LEU A 39 20.68 -5.48 29.25
CA LEU A 39 21.35 -6.55 28.50
C LEU A 39 21.80 -7.69 29.41
N GLU A 40 22.34 -7.38 30.61
CA GLU A 40 22.68 -8.41 31.58
C GLU A 40 21.43 -9.17 32.09
N LYS A 41 20.32 -8.46 32.32
CA LYS A 41 19.06 -9.12 32.69
C LYS A 41 18.53 -9.99 31.55
N PHE A 42 18.68 -9.56 30.29
CA PHE A 42 18.26 -10.31 29.11
C PHE A 42 19.03 -11.61 28.91
N LYS A 43 20.34 -11.63 29.20
CA LYS A 43 21.18 -12.85 29.09
C LYS A 43 20.66 -14.01 29.97
N ASN A 44 20.02 -13.71 31.08
CA ASN A 44 19.46 -14.73 31.99
C ASN A 44 18.20 -15.36 31.44
N GLU A 45 17.42 -14.62 30.59
CA GLU A 45 16.20 -15.09 29.97
C GLU A 45 16.07 -14.53 28.55
N ASN A 46 16.70 -15.23 27.60
CA ASN A 46 16.78 -14.84 26.20
C ASN A 46 15.51 -15.25 25.44
N ASN A 47 14.42 -14.49 25.63
CA ASN A 47 13.19 -14.64 24.87
C ASN A 47 12.55 -13.31 24.55
N PHE A 48 11.59 -13.33 23.59
CA PHE A 48 10.92 -12.12 23.12
C PHE A 48 10.14 -11.39 24.22
N GLN A 49 9.52 -12.09 25.15
CA GLN A 49 8.69 -11.46 26.19
C GLN A 49 9.56 -10.67 27.18
N ASN A 50 10.71 -11.23 27.56
CA ASN A 50 11.68 -10.52 28.39
C ASN A 50 12.27 -9.32 27.63
N TYR A 51 12.68 -9.48 26.37
CA TYR A 51 13.12 -8.35 25.54
C TYR A 51 12.07 -7.25 25.50
N LYS A 52 10.79 -7.59 25.20
CA LYS A 52 9.69 -6.64 25.12
C LYS A 52 9.51 -5.85 26.42
N LYS A 53 9.62 -6.49 27.57
CA LYS A 53 9.55 -5.84 28.88
C LYS A 53 10.72 -4.87 29.07
N LEU A 54 11.94 -5.35 28.91
CA LEU A 54 13.15 -4.55 29.12
C LEU A 54 13.24 -3.36 28.19
N VAL A 55 12.94 -3.52 26.91
CA VAL A 55 13.01 -2.42 25.94
C VAL A 55 11.94 -1.35 26.18
N LEU A 56 10.77 -1.73 26.71
CA LEU A 56 9.75 -0.75 27.12
C LEU A 56 10.15 0.05 28.37
N ASP A 57 10.98 -0.52 29.23
CA ASP A 57 11.55 0.18 30.38
C ASP A 57 12.67 1.15 29.92
N CYS A 58 13.44 0.78 28.89
CA CYS A 58 14.50 1.64 28.33
C CYS A 58 13.95 2.84 27.53
N TYR A 59 12.83 2.67 26.85
CA TYR A 59 12.29 3.67 25.91
C TYR A 59 10.85 4.03 26.19
N ALA A 60 10.57 5.23 26.70
CA ALA A 60 9.24 5.75 26.94
C ALA A 60 8.57 6.20 25.61
N ASN A 61 8.34 5.27 24.65
CA ASN A 61 7.82 5.58 23.33
C ASN A 61 6.52 4.80 23.03
N ARG A 62 5.40 5.52 22.82
CA ARG A 62 4.11 4.92 22.50
C ARG A 62 4.13 4.12 21.18
N GLY A 63 4.87 4.59 20.19
CA GLY A 63 5.02 3.91 18.89
C GLY A 63 5.75 2.57 19.01
N LEU A 64 6.71 2.46 19.93
CA LEU A 64 7.41 1.23 20.24
C LEU A 64 6.46 0.13 20.72
N LYS A 65 5.58 0.42 21.68
CA LYS A 65 4.60 -0.56 22.20
C LYS A 65 3.73 -1.14 21.08
N THR A 66 3.26 -0.29 20.18
CA THR A 66 2.46 -0.72 19.02
C THR A 66 3.28 -1.61 18.08
N ALA A 67 4.51 -1.24 17.78
CA ALA A 67 5.41 -2.03 16.93
C ALA A 67 5.71 -3.40 17.56
N LEU A 68 6.03 -3.46 18.87
CA LEU A 68 6.31 -4.70 19.58
C LEU A 68 5.08 -5.63 19.66
N ASN A 69 3.87 -5.08 19.77
CA ASN A 69 2.66 -5.89 19.72
C ASN A 69 2.49 -6.58 18.36
N CYS A 70 2.68 -5.85 17.26
CA CYS A 70 2.69 -6.47 15.94
C CYS A 70 3.84 -7.48 15.78
N TYR A 71 5.01 -7.13 16.31
CA TYR A 71 6.20 -7.97 16.21
C TYR A 71 6.06 -9.32 16.92
N SER A 72 5.35 -9.34 18.07
CA SER A 72 5.06 -10.57 18.83
C SER A 72 4.14 -11.57 18.12
N GLU A 73 3.49 -11.15 17.04
CA GLU A 73 2.54 -11.98 16.29
C GLU A 73 3.15 -12.53 14.99
N ILE A 74 4.39 -12.11 14.66
CA ILE A 74 5.07 -12.58 13.46
C ILE A 74 5.49 -14.04 13.65
N GLU A 75 5.15 -14.85 12.67
CA GLU A 75 5.43 -16.28 12.65
C GLU A 75 6.13 -16.70 11.36
N LYS A 76 6.68 -17.90 11.38
CA LYS A 76 7.25 -18.53 10.19
C LYS A 76 6.23 -18.57 9.04
N ASN A 77 6.68 -18.22 7.85
CA ASN A 77 5.92 -18.06 6.62
C ASN A 77 5.06 -16.78 6.54
N ASP A 78 5.11 -15.89 7.53
CA ASP A 78 4.51 -14.57 7.35
C ASP A 78 5.24 -13.77 6.27
N LEU A 79 4.49 -12.94 5.55
CA LEU A 79 5.00 -12.05 4.52
C LEU A 79 5.13 -10.61 5.06
N ILE A 80 6.27 -9.99 4.82
CA ILE A 80 6.59 -8.65 5.30
C ILE A 80 7.11 -7.80 4.14
N TRP A 81 6.40 -6.72 3.83
CA TRP A 81 6.85 -5.73 2.87
C TRP A 81 7.88 -4.79 3.49
N THR A 82 8.95 -4.51 2.75
CA THR A 82 9.94 -3.49 3.11
C THR A 82 10.40 -2.74 1.86
N ARG A 83 11.13 -1.64 2.04
CA ARG A 83 11.59 -0.79 0.95
C ARG A 83 13.01 -0.31 1.19
N ASP A 84 13.85 -0.44 0.16
CA ASP A 84 15.08 0.33 0.06
C ASP A 84 14.72 1.79 -0.25
N ARG A 85 15.05 2.69 0.67
CA ARG A 85 14.69 4.11 0.53
C ARG A 85 15.62 4.86 -0.42
N LYS A 86 16.84 4.36 -0.65
CA LYS A 86 17.82 5.00 -1.54
C LYS A 86 17.39 4.84 -2.99
N ASP A 87 17.03 3.64 -3.38
CA ASP A 87 16.69 3.29 -4.75
C ASP A 87 15.17 3.24 -5.00
N ASN A 88 14.35 3.44 -3.96
CA ASN A 88 12.90 3.29 -4.02
C ASN A 88 12.44 1.91 -4.55
N ILE A 89 13.22 0.87 -4.25
CA ILE A 89 12.89 -0.51 -4.61
C ILE A 89 12.20 -1.20 -3.45
N PHE A 90 11.11 -1.88 -3.76
CA PHE A 90 10.33 -2.65 -2.80
C PHE A 90 10.76 -4.12 -2.80
N TYR A 91 10.73 -4.69 -1.62
CA TYR A 91 11.02 -6.09 -1.37
C TYR A 91 9.89 -6.72 -0.56
N LEU A 92 9.66 -8.00 -0.84
CA LEU A 92 8.76 -8.84 -0.07
C LEU A 92 9.59 -9.93 0.60
N CYS A 93 9.46 -10.04 1.92
CA CYS A 93 10.24 -10.94 2.74
C CYS A 93 9.35 -12.04 3.30
N ARG A 94 9.80 -13.30 3.24
CA ARG A 94 9.16 -14.42 3.93
C ARG A 94 9.95 -14.76 5.18
N VAL A 95 9.30 -14.81 6.31
CA VAL A 95 9.91 -15.24 7.58
C VAL A 95 10.24 -16.73 7.52
N ILE A 96 11.49 -17.10 7.80
CA ILE A 96 11.97 -18.48 7.73
C ILE A 96 12.45 -19.05 9.07
N GLY A 97 12.64 -18.20 10.06
CA GLY A 97 13.13 -18.59 11.38
C GLY A 97 12.38 -17.88 12.51
N ASN A 98 12.74 -18.22 13.74
CA ASN A 98 12.20 -17.60 14.93
C ASN A 98 12.82 -16.21 15.14
N TRP A 99 12.23 -15.44 16.05
CA TRP A 99 12.77 -14.19 16.53
C TRP A 99 14.14 -14.37 17.17
N GLU A 100 15.05 -13.42 16.94
CA GLU A 100 16.39 -13.37 17.49
C GLU A 100 16.74 -11.96 17.95
N TYR A 101 17.65 -11.88 18.95
CA TYR A 101 18.23 -10.64 19.44
C TYR A 101 19.75 -10.74 19.48
N GLU A 102 20.44 -9.76 18.91
CA GLU A 102 21.89 -9.65 18.95
C GLU A 102 22.34 -8.24 19.31
N HIS A 103 23.40 -8.13 20.11
CA HIS A 103 24.02 -6.88 20.53
C HIS A 103 25.53 -6.89 20.26
N LYS A 104 25.88 -7.13 18.99
CA LYS A 104 27.27 -7.09 18.51
C LYS A 104 27.60 -5.72 17.95
N ASN A 105 28.90 -5.42 17.74
CA ASN A 105 29.32 -4.13 17.16
C ASN A 105 28.62 -3.83 15.82
N GLU A 106 28.49 -4.83 14.95
CA GLU A 106 27.82 -4.66 13.67
C GLU A 106 26.32 -4.31 13.81
N ASN A 107 25.64 -4.82 14.84
CA ASN A 107 24.24 -4.50 15.16
C ASN A 107 24.12 -3.06 15.68
N ILE A 108 25.07 -2.63 16.53
CA ILE A 108 25.14 -1.27 17.07
C ILE A 108 25.34 -0.26 15.93
N GLU A 109 26.30 -0.50 15.02
CA GLU A 109 26.62 0.38 13.90
C GLU A 109 25.44 0.53 12.90
N ASN A 110 24.60 -0.48 12.76
CA ASN A 110 23.45 -0.48 11.87
C ASN A 110 22.12 -0.25 12.60
N ASP A 111 22.14 -0.13 13.93
CA ASP A 111 20.96 0.02 14.80
C ASP A 111 19.88 -1.04 14.48
N ILE A 112 20.28 -2.32 14.41
CA ILE A 112 19.41 -3.47 14.20
C ILE A 112 19.76 -4.54 15.24
N PHE A 113 18.89 -4.74 16.21
CA PHE A 113 19.15 -5.65 17.34
C PHE A 113 18.16 -6.81 17.40
N SER A 114 16.90 -6.53 17.12
CA SER A 114 15.78 -7.48 17.22
C SER A 114 15.28 -7.79 15.82
N TYR A 115 15.31 -9.06 15.40
CA TYR A 115 15.06 -9.41 14.00
C TYR A 115 14.49 -10.83 13.84
N PHE A 116 14.00 -11.09 12.63
CA PHE A 116 13.66 -12.41 12.12
C PHE A 116 14.56 -12.76 10.93
N PRO A 117 15.04 -14.02 10.84
CA PRO A 117 15.60 -14.55 9.61
C PRO A 117 14.54 -14.59 8.50
N VAL A 118 14.90 -14.10 7.30
CA VAL A 118 13.97 -13.99 6.17
C VAL A 118 14.59 -14.35 4.83
N GLU A 119 13.75 -14.75 3.88
CA GLU A 119 14.08 -14.77 2.46
C GLU A 119 13.55 -13.49 1.79
N TYR A 120 14.44 -12.75 1.13
CA TYR A 120 14.09 -11.56 0.36
C TYR A 120 13.77 -11.90 -1.09
N VAL A 121 12.67 -11.37 -1.62
CA VAL A 121 12.45 -11.28 -3.06
C VAL A 121 12.35 -9.82 -3.46
N LYS A 122 13.07 -9.43 -4.52
CA LYS A 122 12.96 -8.10 -5.11
C LYS A 122 11.65 -8.04 -5.91
N VAL A 123 10.77 -7.13 -5.53
CA VAL A 123 9.52 -6.91 -6.28
C VAL A 123 9.75 -5.95 -7.43
N GLY A 124 10.17 -4.74 -7.16
CA GLY A 124 10.40 -3.71 -8.16
C GLY A 124 10.11 -2.30 -7.63
N THR A 125 9.68 -1.43 -8.53
CA THR A 125 9.29 -0.05 -8.24
C THR A 125 7.84 0.05 -7.78
N VAL A 126 7.35 1.26 -7.57
CA VAL A 126 5.94 1.53 -7.23
C VAL A 126 4.94 0.92 -8.23
N GLU A 127 5.33 0.70 -9.47
CA GLU A 127 4.44 0.15 -10.50
C GLU A 127 4.00 -1.29 -10.21
N GLU A 128 4.89 -2.08 -9.58
CA GLU A 128 4.67 -3.49 -9.28
C GLU A 128 4.18 -3.74 -7.83
N VAL A 129 3.89 -2.68 -7.08
CA VAL A 129 3.50 -2.77 -5.65
C VAL A 129 2.04 -2.33 -5.47
N PRO A 130 1.20 -3.11 -4.74
CA PRO A 130 -0.19 -2.74 -4.51
C PRO A 130 -0.33 -1.37 -3.85
N GLY A 131 -1.32 -0.58 -4.25
CA GLY A 131 -1.55 0.78 -3.74
C GLY A 131 -1.68 0.86 -2.21
N LYS A 132 -2.39 -0.08 -1.60
CA LYS A 132 -2.50 -0.15 -0.12
C LYS A 132 -1.16 -0.40 0.56
N VAL A 133 -0.28 -1.19 -0.06
CA VAL A 133 1.09 -1.38 0.46
C VAL A 133 1.86 -0.07 0.37
N ILE A 134 1.85 0.62 -0.78
CA ILE A 134 2.52 1.92 -0.96
C ILE A 134 1.99 2.92 0.08
N ASN A 135 0.68 3.04 0.23
CA ASN A 135 0.06 3.96 1.19
C ASN A 135 0.44 3.64 2.64
N SER A 136 0.62 2.34 2.97
CA SER A 136 1.08 1.95 4.31
C SER A 136 2.46 2.53 4.65
N PHE A 137 3.32 2.78 3.64
CA PHE A 137 4.63 3.41 3.83
C PHE A 137 4.57 4.94 4.02
N LYS A 138 3.42 5.59 3.83
CA LYS A 138 3.21 7.00 4.20
C LYS A 138 3.09 7.17 5.72
N ALA A 139 2.60 6.17 6.43
CA ALA A 139 2.49 6.17 7.89
C ALA A 139 3.88 6.08 8.56
N ARG A 140 4.06 6.80 9.68
CA ARG A 140 5.35 6.86 10.40
C ARG A 140 5.65 5.64 11.27
N ASN A 141 4.70 4.73 11.44
CA ASN A 141 4.87 3.53 12.26
C ASN A 141 6.02 2.67 11.75
N THR A 142 6.83 2.11 12.65
CA THR A 142 7.94 1.21 12.27
C THR A 142 7.42 -0.08 11.67
N LEU A 143 6.42 -0.68 12.30
CA LEU A 143 5.78 -1.93 11.85
C LEU A 143 4.27 -1.80 11.94
N GLN A 144 3.56 -2.30 10.94
CA GLN A 144 2.10 -2.39 10.97
C GLN A 144 1.60 -3.56 10.12
N ARG A 145 0.38 -4.00 10.41
CA ARG A 145 -0.39 -4.95 9.59
C ARG A 145 -1.10 -4.20 8.47
N ILE A 146 -1.21 -4.86 7.33
CA ILE A 146 -2.10 -4.50 6.24
C ILE A 146 -3.19 -5.57 6.21
N THR A 147 -4.31 -5.27 6.85
CA THR A 147 -5.45 -6.18 6.99
C THR A 147 -6.35 -6.02 5.78
N ASP A 148 -6.09 -6.82 4.75
CA ASP A 148 -6.84 -6.83 3.51
C ASP A 148 -6.59 -8.17 2.81
N ASN A 149 -7.67 -8.90 2.51
CA ASN A 149 -7.56 -10.24 1.95
C ASN A 149 -6.96 -10.23 0.54
N ASP A 150 -7.31 -9.27 -0.29
CA ASP A 150 -6.76 -9.18 -1.66
C ASP A 150 -5.28 -8.83 -1.63
N ILE A 151 -4.86 -7.95 -0.70
CA ILE A 151 -3.43 -7.64 -0.51
C ILE A 151 -2.66 -8.85 0.01
N PHE A 152 -3.27 -9.64 0.88
CA PHE A 152 -2.66 -10.89 1.36
C PHE A 152 -2.48 -11.88 0.21
N GLU A 153 -3.51 -12.14 -0.58
CA GLU A 153 -3.46 -13.10 -1.69
C GLU A 153 -2.51 -12.65 -2.82
N ILE A 154 -2.54 -11.35 -3.19
CA ILE A 154 -1.60 -10.86 -4.21
C ILE A 154 -0.15 -10.88 -3.71
N SER A 155 0.11 -10.65 -2.42
CA SER A 155 1.45 -10.75 -1.86
C SER A 155 1.98 -12.18 -1.95
N LYS A 156 1.16 -13.20 -1.69
CA LYS A 156 1.50 -14.61 -1.88
C LYS A 156 1.84 -14.92 -3.35
N LYS A 157 1.01 -14.43 -4.28
CA LYS A 157 1.23 -14.58 -5.73
C LYS A 157 2.54 -13.95 -6.16
N ILE A 158 2.80 -12.71 -5.76
CA ILE A 158 4.05 -11.99 -6.05
C ILE A 158 5.25 -12.76 -5.49
N TYR A 159 5.16 -13.23 -4.24
CA TYR A 159 6.25 -13.98 -3.62
C TYR A 159 6.55 -15.27 -4.39
N ASN A 160 5.54 -16.09 -4.70
CA ASN A 160 5.72 -17.31 -5.48
C ASN A 160 6.35 -17.02 -6.85
N LYS A 161 5.83 -16.03 -7.58
CA LYS A 161 6.32 -15.63 -8.90
C LYS A 161 7.79 -15.15 -8.84
N LYS A 162 8.12 -14.26 -7.93
CA LYS A 162 9.47 -13.64 -7.83
C LYS A 162 10.50 -14.59 -7.21
N SER A 163 10.11 -15.52 -6.34
CA SER A 163 11.00 -16.54 -5.77
C SER A 163 11.22 -17.74 -6.70
N GLY A 164 10.35 -17.95 -7.68
CA GLY A 164 10.32 -19.15 -8.51
C GLY A 164 9.88 -20.42 -7.77
N LYS A 165 9.29 -20.28 -6.57
CA LYS A 165 8.88 -21.39 -5.68
C LYS A 165 7.39 -21.30 -5.37
N LYS A 166 6.70 -22.43 -5.32
CA LYS A 166 5.29 -22.51 -4.85
C LYS A 166 5.22 -22.65 -3.33
N ASN A 167 5.53 -21.56 -2.61
CA ASN A 167 5.50 -21.53 -1.14
C ASN A 167 4.10 -21.35 -0.56
N TYR A 168 3.18 -20.79 -1.34
CA TYR A 168 1.82 -20.47 -0.91
C TYR A 168 0.80 -21.00 -1.88
N GLU A 169 -0.29 -21.53 -1.35
CA GLU A 169 -1.53 -21.77 -2.10
C GLU A 169 -2.21 -20.44 -2.38
N LEU A 170 -2.70 -20.26 -3.59
CA LEU A 170 -3.29 -19.00 -4.06
C LEU A 170 -4.80 -19.14 -4.14
N LYS A 171 -5.51 -18.12 -3.67
CA LYS A 171 -6.93 -17.94 -3.93
C LYS A 171 -7.14 -16.99 -5.10
N GLU A 172 -8.33 -17.08 -5.70
CA GLU A 172 -8.73 -16.17 -6.79
C GLU A 172 -8.79 -14.72 -6.29
N ILE A 173 -8.23 -13.82 -7.08
CA ILE A 173 -8.31 -12.39 -6.87
C ILE A 173 -9.33 -11.84 -7.86
N LYS A 174 -10.42 -11.25 -7.34
CA LYS A 174 -11.56 -10.85 -8.15
C LYS A 174 -11.48 -9.43 -8.70
N ASP A 175 -10.78 -8.54 -8.01
CA ASP A 175 -10.88 -7.11 -8.24
C ASP A 175 -9.51 -6.43 -8.29
N PHE A 176 -9.05 -6.11 -9.50
CA PHE A 176 -7.76 -5.45 -9.67
C PHE A 176 -7.77 -3.97 -9.21
N PHE A 177 -8.92 -3.32 -9.14
CA PHE A 177 -9.03 -1.94 -8.66
C PHE A 177 -8.50 -1.78 -7.23
N ASN A 178 -8.54 -2.85 -6.42
CA ASN A 178 -8.02 -2.85 -5.06
C ASN A 178 -6.48 -2.70 -4.97
N PHE A 179 -5.78 -2.88 -6.09
CA PHE A 179 -4.31 -2.72 -6.16
C PHE A 179 -3.87 -1.37 -6.70
N LEU A 180 -4.81 -0.55 -7.18
CA LEU A 180 -4.56 0.76 -7.73
C LEU A 180 -4.41 1.82 -6.61
N LEU A 181 -3.68 2.88 -6.91
CA LEU A 181 -3.65 4.09 -6.11
C LEU A 181 -4.88 4.98 -6.44
N ALA A 182 -5.13 5.99 -5.62
CA ALA A 182 -6.16 6.99 -5.91
C ALA A 182 -5.86 7.70 -7.22
N GLU A 183 -4.62 8.10 -7.42
CA GLU A 183 -4.13 8.76 -8.62
C GLU A 183 -4.30 7.90 -9.89
N ASP A 184 -4.17 6.57 -9.78
CA ASP A 184 -4.44 5.64 -10.90
C ASP A 184 -5.93 5.65 -11.30
N LEU A 185 -6.83 5.71 -10.31
CA LEU A 185 -8.28 5.75 -10.56
C LEU A 185 -8.73 7.10 -11.11
N GLU A 186 -8.15 8.19 -10.63
CA GLU A 186 -8.36 9.54 -11.19
C GLU A 186 -7.93 9.58 -12.67
N GLU A 187 -6.77 9.01 -13.00
CA GLU A 187 -6.29 8.89 -14.38
C GLU A 187 -7.23 8.06 -15.26
N ILE A 188 -7.71 6.92 -14.76
CA ILE A 188 -8.67 6.06 -15.47
C ILE A 188 -9.95 6.82 -15.78
N VAL A 189 -10.53 7.49 -14.80
CA VAL A 189 -11.77 8.25 -14.97
C VAL A 189 -11.55 9.43 -15.91
N SER A 190 -10.40 10.10 -15.79
CA SER A 190 -10.02 11.18 -16.70
C SER A 190 -9.93 10.71 -18.16
N LEU A 191 -9.25 9.59 -18.41
CA LEU A 191 -9.14 8.99 -19.75
C LEU A 191 -10.51 8.58 -20.30
N TYR A 192 -11.35 7.95 -19.46
CA TYR A 192 -12.71 7.57 -19.82
C TYR A 192 -13.52 8.79 -20.27
N LEU A 193 -13.55 9.86 -19.49
CA LEU A 193 -14.31 11.07 -19.82
C LEU A 193 -13.76 11.77 -21.06
N GLN A 194 -12.46 11.76 -21.29
CA GLN A 194 -11.86 12.35 -22.48
C GLN A 194 -12.21 11.57 -23.75
N LEU A 195 -12.16 10.24 -23.71
CA LEU A 195 -12.30 9.40 -24.90
C LEU A 195 -13.76 9.03 -25.20
N GLU A 196 -14.55 8.73 -24.18
CA GLU A 196 -15.94 8.27 -24.35
C GLU A 196 -16.98 9.40 -24.23
N LYS A 197 -16.65 10.46 -23.49
CA LYS A 197 -17.59 11.59 -23.27
C LYS A 197 -17.13 12.90 -23.92
N ASN A 198 -15.99 12.90 -24.63
CA ASN A 198 -15.46 14.05 -25.39
C ASN A 198 -15.16 15.30 -24.55
N TYR A 199 -14.71 15.13 -23.31
CA TYR A 199 -14.19 16.23 -22.50
C TYR A 199 -12.69 16.46 -22.70
N LEU A 200 -12.22 17.64 -22.32
CA LEU A 200 -10.81 18.03 -22.25
C LEU A 200 -10.48 18.42 -20.81
N ILE A 201 -9.42 17.85 -20.26
CA ILE A 201 -9.02 18.12 -18.87
C ILE A 201 -8.30 19.46 -18.74
N TYR A 202 -8.63 20.21 -17.68
CA TYR A 202 -7.85 21.35 -17.22
C TYR A 202 -6.82 20.92 -16.19
N THR A 203 -5.62 20.58 -16.61
CA THR A 203 -4.55 20.05 -15.73
C THR A 203 -4.17 20.99 -14.59
N SER A 204 -4.39 22.32 -14.73
CA SER A 204 -4.18 23.30 -13.67
C SER A 204 -5.14 23.11 -12.48
N THR A 205 -6.30 22.49 -12.70
CA THR A 205 -7.31 22.27 -11.64
C THR A 205 -6.99 21.09 -10.74
N ASN A 206 -6.17 20.13 -11.16
CA ASN A 206 -5.75 18.96 -10.38
C ASN A 206 -4.89 19.31 -9.15
N LYS A 207 -4.48 20.55 -9.01
CA LYS A 207 -3.64 21.04 -7.88
C LYS A 207 -4.43 21.80 -6.84
N ILE A 208 -5.70 22.04 -7.09
CA ILE A 208 -6.58 22.74 -6.16
C ILE A 208 -7.18 21.66 -5.28
N ASP A 209 -6.61 21.49 -4.08
CA ASP A 209 -7.14 20.60 -3.03
C ASP A 209 -8.48 21.16 -2.53
N THR A 210 -9.53 20.98 -3.35
CA THR A 210 -10.89 21.30 -2.96
C THR A 210 -11.55 20.01 -2.49
N ALA A 211 -12.13 20.03 -1.31
CA ALA A 211 -12.81 18.87 -0.73
C ALA A 211 -13.99 18.31 -1.58
N LYS A 212 -14.34 18.96 -2.69
CA LYS A 212 -15.55 18.66 -3.47
C LYS A 212 -15.30 17.98 -4.84
N TYR A 213 -14.14 18.12 -5.44
CA TYR A 213 -13.82 17.47 -6.73
C TYR A 213 -12.28 17.37 -6.93
N GLU A 214 -11.85 16.38 -7.71
CA GLU A 214 -10.45 16.14 -8.01
C GLU A 214 -9.95 17.00 -9.18
N PHE A 215 -10.76 17.10 -10.24
CA PHE A 215 -10.40 17.91 -11.43
C PHE A 215 -11.62 18.43 -12.17
N VAL A 216 -11.40 19.44 -13.01
CA VAL A 216 -12.42 20.06 -13.87
C VAL A 216 -12.07 19.79 -15.33
N MET A 217 -13.09 19.53 -16.12
CA MET A 217 -12.98 19.35 -17.57
C MET A 217 -13.96 20.29 -18.29
N ILE A 218 -13.75 20.45 -19.59
CA ILE A 218 -14.60 21.23 -20.47
C ILE A 218 -15.02 20.36 -21.66
N SER A 219 -16.29 20.43 -22.08
CA SER A 219 -16.72 19.82 -23.34
C SER A 219 -15.96 20.42 -24.53
N ARG A 220 -15.74 19.64 -25.59
CA ARG A 220 -14.99 20.12 -26.77
C ARG A 220 -15.59 21.35 -27.44
N ASP A 221 -16.89 21.55 -27.32
CA ASP A 221 -17.60 22.74 -27.85
C ASP A 221 -17.57 23.94 -26.89
N GLY A 222 -16.94 23.78 -25.72
CA GLY A 222 -16.73 24.84 -24.72
C GLY A 222 -17.99 25.23 -23.91
N LYS A 223 -19.10 24.55 -24.07
CA LYS A 223 -20.38 24.97 -23.50
C LYS A 223 -20.65 24.43 -22.10
N GLU A 224 -20.06 23.29 -21.75
CA GLU A 224 -20.37 22.57 -20.53
C GLU A 224 -19.08 22.26 -19.73
N LYS A 225 -19.04 22.60 -18.46
CA LYS A 225 -18.00 22.14 -17.54
C LYS A 225 -18.41 20.80 -16.91
N CYS A 226 -17.40 19.99 -16.64
CA CYS A 226 -17.55 18.73 -15.94
C CYS A 226 -16.67 18.73 -14.69
N TYR A 227 -17.25 18.44 -13.55
CA TYR A 227 -16.54 18.22 -12.27
C TYR A 227 -16.47 16.72 -12.02
N THR A 228 -15.35 16.26 -11.49
CA THR A 228 -15.13 14.83 -11.25
C THR A 228 -14.67 14.57 -9.84
N GLN A 229 -15.30 13.62 -9.16
CA GLN A 229 -14.89 13.13 -7.85
C GLN A 229 -14.64 11.62 -7.91
N VAL A 230 -13.50 11.18 -7.37
CA VAL A 230 -13.08 9.78 -7.31
C VAL A 230 -12.84 9.37 -5.85
N LYS A 231 -13.37 8.22 -5.42
CA LYS A 231 -13.16 7.66 -4.08
C LYS A 231 -12.67 6.21 -4.15
N THR A 232 -11.54 5.98 -3.50
CA THR A 232 -10.89 4.64 -3.40
C THR A 232 -11.15 3.94 -2.08
N GLY A 233 -11.64 4.66 -1.07
CA GLY A 233 -11.84 4.16 0.29
C GLY A 233 -13.13 3.38 0.48
N ASN A 234 -13.44 3.11 1.75
CA ASN A 234 -14.67 2.41 2.14
C ASN A 234 -15.90 3.34 2.15
N ASP A 235 -15.71 4.64 2.01
CA ASP A 235 -16.78 5.61 2.02
C ASP A 235 -17.53 5.57 0.70
N LYS A 236 -18.86 5.64 0.78
CA LYS A 236 -19.73 5.83 -0.38
C LYS A 236 -19.82 7.31 -0.74
N LEU A 237 -20.03 7.59 -2.01
CA LEU A 237 -20.39 8.94 -2.46
C LEU A 237 -21.91 9.14 -2.40
N VAL A 238 -22.33 10.32 -1.98
CA VAL A 238 -23.73 10.75 -1.90
C VAL A 238 -23.98 11.78 -3.01
N PRO A 239 -24.68 11.43 -4.11
CA PRO A 239 -24.87 12.32 -5.26
C PRO A 239 -25.48 13.68 -4.93
N GLU A 240 -26.39 13.72 -3.96
CA GLU A 240 -27.07 14.96 -3.51
C GLU A 240 -26.08 16.04 -3.03
N ASN A 241 -24.93 15.65 -2.49
CA ASN A 241 -23.91 16.58 -2.01
C ASN A 241 -23.24 17.39 -3.13
N TYR A 242 -23.45 17.00 -4.40
CA TYR A 242 -22.79 17.57 -5.58
C TYR A 242 -23.76 18.39 -6.48
N ILE A 243 -25.05 18.46 -6.16
CA ILE A 243 -26.05 19.17 -6.96
C ILE A 243 -25.68 20.63 -7.20
N ASN A 244 -25.08 21.29 -6.23
CA ASN A 244 -24.67 22.70 -6.34
C ASN A 244 -23.55 22.93 -7.38
N LEU A 245 -22.88 21.89 -7.87
CA LEU A 245 -21.91 21.98 -8.94
C LEU A 245 -22.54 21.88 -10.35
N THR A 246 -23.82 21.53 -10.42
CA THR A 246 -24.53 21.36 -11.70
C THR A 246 -25.17 22.64 -12.24
N GLU A 247 -24.97 23.79 -11.57
CA GLU A 247 -25.42 25.08 -12.06
C GLU A 247 -24.91 25.38 -13.49
N ASN A 248 -25.65 26.16 -14.25
CA ASN A 248 -25.32 26.52 -15.64
C ASN A 248 -25.15 25.31 -16.57
N SER A 249 -25.93 24.25 -16.37
CA SER A 249 -25.89 22.99 -17.15
C SER A 249 -24.60 22.23 -17.05
N ASN A 250 -23.75 22.49 -16.01
CA ASN A 250 -22.58 21.72 -15.76
C ASN A 250 -22.93 20.28 -15.33
N LYS A 251 -22.02 19.34 -15.55
CA LYS A 251 -22.16 17.95 -15.12
C LYS A 251 -21.16 17.60 -14.00
N VAL A 252 -21.54 16.62 -13.20
CA VAL A 252 -20.66 16.00 -12.21
C VAL A 252 -20.61 14.52 -12.49
N TYR A 253 -19.40 13.97 -12.60
CA TYR A 253 -19.18 12.53 -12.68
C TYR A 253 -18.55 12.04 -11.38
N LEU A 254 -19.21 11.07 -10.77
CA LEU A 254 -18.73 10.44 -9.53
C LEU A 254 -18.25 9.02 -9.84
N PHE A 255 -17.12 8.64 -9.25
CA PHE A 255 -16.66 7.27 -9.27
C PHE A 255 -16.22 6.83 -7.88
N ALA A 256 -16.83 5.77 -7.34
CA ALA A 256 -16.50 5.22 -6.04
C ALA A 256 -16.38 3.69 -6.09
N LEU A 257 -15.28 3.14 -5.58
CA LEU A 257 -15.09 1.69 -5.52
C LEU A 257 -16.09 1.00 -4.61
N ASN A 258 -16.52 1.67 -3.53
CA ASN A 258 -17.53 1.17 -2.59
C ASN A 258 -18.95 1.59 -2.91
N GLY A 259 -19.18 2.18 -4.11
CA GLY A 259 -20.51 2.55 -4.60
C GLY A 259 -21.05 3.87 -4.04
N TYR A 260 -22.36 4.01 -4.09
CA TYR A 260 -23.07 5.26 -3.84
C TYR A 260 -24.17 5.07 -2.80
N GLU A 261 -24.54 6.16 -2.12
CA GLU A 261 -25.78 6.29 -1.36
C GLU A 261 -26.72 7.20 -2.16
N GLY A 262 -27.67 6.60 -2.88
CA GLY A 262 -28.53 7.29 -3.84
C GLY A 262 -28.24 6.90 -5.28
N GLU A 263 -28.97 7.50 -6.20
CA GLU A 263 -28.90 7.28 -7.64
C GLU A 263 -28.49 8.57 -8.37
N ASP A 264 -28.36 8.48 -9.69
CA ASP A 264 -28.15 9.67 -10.54
C ASP A 264 -29.22 10.71 -10.26
N ILE A 265 -28.84 11.94 -10.09
CA ILE A 265 -29.75 13.05 -9.82
C ILE A 265 -29.37 14.28 -10.63
N ASN A 266 -30.31 14.83 -11.39
CA ASN A 266 -30.09 15.96 -12.30
C ASN A 266 -28.87 15.67 -13.24
N ASN A 267 -27.85 16.49 -13.17
CA ASN A 267 -26.59 16.34 -13.92
C ASN A 267 -25.45 15.70 -13.09
N VAL A 268 -25.77 15.02 -11.99
CA VAL A 268 -24.79 14.22 -11.20
C VAL A 268 -24.91 12.77 -11.62
N ILE A 269 -23.86 12.21 -12.19
CA ILE A 269 -23.82 10.91 -12.85
C ILE A 269 -22.87 9.99 -12.10
N CYS A 270 -23.37 8.85 -11.65
CA CYS A 270 -22.62 7.80 -10.94
C CYS A 270 -22.03 6.80 -11.94
N LEU A 271 -20.73 6.84 -12.17
CA LEU A 271 -20.07 5.92 -13.09
C LEU A 271 -20.06 4.50 -12.50
N LYS A 272 -20.49 3.53 -13.32
CA LYS A 272 -20.52 2.12 -12.93
C LYS A 272 -19.14 1.48 -13.12
N LYS A 273 -18.74 0.65 -12.17
CA LYS A 273 -17.47 -0.07 -12.21
C LYS A 273 -17.31 -0.95 -13.46
N ASP A 274 -18.40 -1.61 -13.88
CA ASP A 274 -18.41 -2.44 -15.08
C ASP A 274 -18.22 -1.62 -16.37
N GLU A 275 -18.76 -0.38 -16.41
CA GLU A 275 -18.55 0.53 -17.53
C GLU A 275 -17.08 0.93 -17.65
N ILE A 276 -16.46 1.29 -16.53
CA ILE A 276 -15.02 1.61 -16.47
C ILE A 276 -14.17 0.39 -16.83
N LEU A 277 -14.50 -0.79 -16.31
CA LEU A 277 -13.78 -2.02 -16.66
C LEU A 277 -13.84 -2.33 -18.16
N LYS A 278 -15.03 -2.20 -18.77
CA LYS A 278 -15.19 -2.38 -20.21
C LYS A 278 -14.34 -1.38 -21.01
N PHE A 279 -14.33 -0.12 -20.60
CA PHE A 279 -13.47 0.89 -21.19
C PHE A 279 -12.00 0.50 -21.13
N LEU A 280 -11.51 0.07 -19.97
CA LEU A 280 -10.11 -0.35 -19.78
C LEU A 280 -9.73 -1.53 -20.68
N LEU A 281 -10.59 -2.54 -20.77
CA LEU A 281 -10.37 -3.71 -21.64
C LEU A 281 -10.24 -3.32 -23.12
N ASN A 282 -11.11 -2.42 -23.59
CA ASN A 282 -11.12 -1.95 -24.96
C ASN A 282 -9.93 -1.02 -25.30
N ASN A 283 -9.40 -0.33 -24.31
CA ASN A 283 -8.39 0.71 -24.48
C ASN A 283 -7.03 0.37 -23.87
N LYS A 284 -6.76 -0.91 -23.57
CA LYS A 284 -5.57 -1.38 -22.83
C LYS A 284 -4.24 -0.83 -23.38
N LYS A 285 -4.12 -0.63 -24.70
CA LYS A 285 -2.88 -0.16 -25.34
C LYS A 285 -2.43 1.22 -24.87
N ILE A 286 -3.36 2.11 -24.56
CA ILE A 286 -3.08 3.50 -24.19
C ILE A 286 -2.99 3.73 -22.68
N LEU A 287 -3.30 2.73 -21.86
CA LEU A 287 -3.28 2.86 -20.41
C LEU A 287 -1.85 3.01 -19.87
N PRO A 288 -1.65 3.70 -18.74
CA PRO A 288 -0.39 3.71 -18.01
C PRO A 288 0.12 2.30 -17.66
N ASN A 289 1.44 2.14 -17.59
CA ASN A 289 2.07 0.83 -17.36
C ASN A 289 1.60 0.16 -16.07
N ARG A 290 1.42 0.94 -15.00
CA ARG A 290 0.94 0.43 -13.73
C ARG A 290 -0.45 -0.18 -13.83
N ILE A 291 -1.38 0.48 -14.53
CA ILE A 291 -2.75 -0.02 -14.73
C ILE A 291 -2.72 -1.30 -15.54
N LYS A 292 -1.95 -1.33 -16.64
CA LYS A 292 -1.74 -2.54 -17.47
C LYS A 292 -1.18 -3.69 -16.65
N TYR A 293 -0.17 -3.44 -15.83
CA TYR A 293 0.46 -4.42 -14.96
C TYR A 293 -0.56 -5.11 -14.05
N TRP A 294 -1.40 -4.33 -13.36
CA TRP A 294 -2.38 -4.88 -12.43
C TRP A 294 -3.53 -5.60 -13.14
N MET A 295 -3.95 -5.14 -14.31
CA MET A 295 -4.89 -5.88 -15.15
C MET A 295 -4.33 -7.25 -15.53
N ASP A 296 -3.07 -7.33 -15.95
CA ASP A 296 -2.43 -8.59 -16.35
C ASP A 296 -2.23 -9.53 -15.15
N GLU A 297 -1.81 -9.00 -14.00
CA GLU A 297 -1.60 -9.82 -12.80
C GLU A 297 -2.89 -10.44 -12.26
N THR A 298 -4.04 -9.84 -12.50
CA THR A 298 -5.33 -10.37 -12.01
C THR A 298 -6.05 -11.25 -13.03
N GLN A 299 -5.82 -11.05 -14.33
CA GLN A 299 -6.43 -11.86 -15.39
C GLN A 299 -5.73 -13.21 -15.63
N ASN A 300 -4.42 -13.33 -15.30
CA ASN A 300 -3.63 -14.55 -15.50
C ASN A 300 -3.87 -15.63 -14.43
N ASN A 301 -5.10 -15.79 -13.96
CA ASN A 301 -5.52 -16.85 -13.03
C ASN A 301 -6.31 -17.97 -13.75
N SER A 302 -6.32 -18.01 -15.09
CA SER A 302 -6.92 -19.08 -15.89
C SER A 302 -5.88 -20.08 -16.35
#